data_38a20eea716ad54c65aa7cba3ce07b98
#
_entry.id   38a20eea716ad54c65aa7cba3ce07b98
#
_cell.length_a   1.000
_cell.length_b   1.000
_cell.length_c   1.000
_cell.angle_alpha   90.00
_cell.angle_beta   90.00
_cell.angle_gamma   90.00
#
_symmetry.space_group_name_H-M   'P 1'
#
loop_
_entity.id
_entity.type
_entity.pdbx_description
1 polymer ?
#
loop_
_entity_poly.entity_id
_entity_poly.type
_entity_poly.pdbx_seq_one_letter_code
_entity_poly.pdbx_strand_id
1 'polypeptide(L)'
;MNILKERQDMNEEMKKAMAGKAMPELAIVDNNTLAALGLKGLLESAIPMVRIQIFGTFGEFESNVPDRFMHYFVSMQVLLAHRNFFIENRHRPHTIVLTPCNDLNSQLQGFHCICTNVPETQLIKQLMSLQRSGHPHGEHLPMMNPAESREKALSDREIEVLSLVAQGKINKEIADQLCIGLTTVITHRKNIQEKLGIKSVSSLTIYAVMHGYVDINRI
;
A
#
# COMPACT_ATOMS: atom_id res chain seq x y z
N MET A 1 -33.36 8.91 17.90
CA MET A 1 -32.98 10.34 18.08
C MET A 1 -31.83 10.53 19.07
N ASN A 2 -31.19 9.46 19.56
CA ASN A 2 -30.14 9.53 20.60
C ASN A 2 -28.69 9.43 20.06
N ILE A 3 -28.46 8.70 18.98
CA ILE A 3 -27.09 8.42 18.49
C ILE A 3 -26.36 9.68 17.95
N LEU A 4 -27.11 10.61 17.34
CA LEU A 4 -26.52 11.87 16.83
C LEU A 4 -26.17 12.83 17.98
N LYS A 5 -26.91 12.80 19.05
CA LYS A 5 -26.66 13.64 20.23
C LYS A 5 -25.46 13.11 21.02
N GLU A 6 -25.37 11.80 21.22
CA GLU A 6 -24.22 11.15 21.87
C GLU A 6 -22.91 11.37 21.09
N ARG A 7 -22.95 11.39 19.74
CA ARG A 7 -21.80 11.75 18.91
C ARG A 7 -21.41 13.22 19.02
N GLN A 8 -22.38 14.12 19.18
CA GLN A 8 -22.12 15.56 19.38
C GLN A 8 -21.52 15.82 20.76
N ASP A 9 -22.08 15.22 21.78
CA ASP A 9 -21.60 15.37 23.17
C ASP A 9 -20.19 14.79 23.35
N MET A 10 -19.91 13.63 22.76
CA MET A 10 -18.57 13.02 22.74
C MET A 10 -17.55 13.87 21.95
N ASN A 11 -17.98 14.53 20.88
CA ASN A 11 -17.12 15.45 20.12
C ASN A 11 -16.81 16.74 20.90
N GLU A 12 -17.75 17.22 21.71
CA GLU A 12 -17.52 18.40 22.57
C GLU A 12 -16.64 18.10 23.79
N GLU A 13 -16.79 16.93 24.40
CA GLU A 13 -15.90 16.49 25.47
C GLU A 13 -14.47 16.26 24.98
N MET A 14 -14.30 15.64 23.81
CA MET A 14 -12.98 15.51 23.18
C MET A 14 -12.36 16.87 22.82
N LYS A 15 -13.16 17.82 22.33
CA LYS A 15 -12.68 19.21 22.08
C LYS A 15 -12.19 19.88 23.37
N LYS A 16 -12.87 19.69 24.49
CA LYS A 16 -12.46 20.23 25.80
C LYS A 16 -11.20 19.57 26.35
N ALA A 17 -11.06 18.25 26.16
CA ALA A 17 -9.88 17.50 26.62
C ALA A 17 -8.61 17.80 25.84
N MET A 18 -8.73 18.33 24.63
CA MET A 18 -7.61 18.69 23.74
C MET A 18 -7.38 20.21 23.63
N ALA A 19 -8.09 21.03 24.41
CA ALA A 19 -7.87 22.47 24.46
C ALA A 19 -6.47 22.77 25.01
N GLY A 20 -5.49 22.90 24.10
CA GLY A 20 -4.07 23.17 24.39
C GLY A 20 -3.08 22.22 23.70
N LYS A 21 -3.53 21.14 23.03
CA LYS A 21 -2.67 20.32 22.17
C LYS A 21 -2.82 20.73 20.70
N ALA A 22 -1.70 20.94 20.00
CA ALA A 22 -1.72 21.18 18.57
C ALA A 22 -2.45 20.04 17.84
N MET A 23 -3.37 20.38 16.93
CA MET A 23 -4.06 19.36 16.11
C MET A 23 -3.04 18.64 15.25
N PRO A 24 -3.09 17.29 15.18
CA PRO A 24 -2.20 16.55 14.32
C PRO A 24 -2.43 16.94 12.85
N GLU A 25 -1.35 17.15 12.13
CA GLU A 25 -1.38 17.47 10.72
C GLU A 25 -0.90 16.27 9.89
N LEU A 26 -1.65 15.94 8.84
CA LEU A 26 -1.31 14.90 7.87
C LEU A 26 -1.15 15.53 6.49
N ALA A 27 -0.22 14.98 5.70
CA ALA A 27 -0.05 15.36 4.31
C ALA A 27 -0.52 14.23 3.38
N ILE A 28 -1.15 14.59 2.27
CA ILE A 28 -1.39 13.70 1.13
C ILE A 28 -0.61 14.27 -0.04
N VAL A 29 0.31 13.48 -0.60
CA VAL A 29 1.16 13.88 -1.72
C VAL A 29 0.85 12.96 -2.91
N ASP A 30 -0.05 13.41 -3.75
CA ASP A 30 -0.53 12.64 -4.90
C ASP A 30 -0.93 13.59 -6.04
N ASN A 31 -0.48 13.29 -7.26
CA ASN A 31 -0.86 14.01 -8.47
C ASN A 31 -2.27 13.68 -8.96
N ASN A 32 -2.90 12.62 -8.44
CA ASN A 32 -4.28 12.27 -8.72
C ASN A 32 -5.22 12.98 -7.72
N THR A 33 -5.76 14.14 -8.13
CA THR A 33 -6.63 14.97 -7.30
C THR A 33 -7.85 14.21 -6.78
N LEU A 34 -8.46 13.33 -7.60
CA LEU A 34 -9.65 12.58 -7.17
C LEU A 34 -9.29 11.57 -6.08
N ALA A 35 -8.18 10.85 -6.21
CA ALA A 35 -7.69 9.92 -5.21
C ALA A 35 -7.34 10.65 -3.90
N ALA A 36 -6.66 11.80 -4.00
CA ALA A 36 -6.29 12.62 -2.86
C ALA A 36 -7.52 13.16 -2.09
N LEU A 37 -8.54 13.64 -2.81
CA LEU A 37 -9.79 14.11 -2.20
C LEU A 37 -10.58 12.96 -1.55
N GLY A 38 -10.65 11.79 -2.21
CA GLY A 38 -11.29 10.60 -1.66
C GLY A 38 -10.60 10.13 -0.38
N LEU A 39 -9.28 10.04 -0.37
CA LEU A 39 -8.51 9.68 0.82
C LEU A 39 -8.68 10.69 1.94
N LYS A 40 -8.66 12.00 1.63
CA LYS A 40 -8.92 13.05 2.63
C LYS A 40 -10.28 12.83 3.31
N GLY A 41 -11.35 12.63 2.54
CA GLY A 41 -12.68 12.37 3.10
C GLY A 41 -12.74 11.14 4.01
N LEU A 42 -12.06 10.04 3.61
CA LEU A 42 -11.95 8.83 4.44
C LEU A 42 -11.19 9.09 5.74
N LEU A 43 -10.06 9.78 5.67
CA LEU A 43 -9.25 10.10 6.85
C LEU A 43 -9.98 11.05 7.81
N GLU A 44 -10.66 12.09 7.30
CA GLU A 44 -11.45 13.02 8.12
C GLU A 44 -12.63 12.33 8.81
N SER A 45 -13.22 11.31 8.17
CA SER A 45 -14.30 10.52 8.77
C SER A 45 -13.78 9.52 9.81
N ALA A 46 -12.57 9.00 9.63
CA ALA A 46 -11.96 7.98 10.48
C ALA A 46 -11.21 8.60 11.68
N ILE A 47 -10.58 9.76 11.50
CA ILE A 47 -9.72 10.42 12.49
C ILE A 47 -10.35 11.77 12.88
N PRO A 48 -11.06 11.84 13.99
CA PRO A 48 -11.61 13.12 14.45
C PRO A 48 -10.48 14.10 14.81
N MET A 49 -10.70 15.39 14.48
CA MET A 49 -9.78 16.48 14.85
C MET A 49 -8.38 16.38 14.21
N VAL A 50 -8.30 15.95 12.97
CA VAL A 50 -7.07 15.96 12.16
C VAL A 50 -7.13 17.10 11.14
N ARG A 51 -6.00 17.72 10.86
CA ARG A 51 -5.85 18.67 9.73
C ARG A 51 -5.14 17.96 8.59
N ILE A 52 -5.75 17.95 7.41
CA ILE A 52 -5.21 17.25 6.24
C ILE A 52 -4.93 18.26 5.13
N GLN A 53 -3.69 18.29 4.66
CA GLN A 53 -3.27 19.08 3.52
C GLN A 53 -2.97 18.17 2.33
N ILE A 54 -3.42 18.60 1.14
CA ILE A 54 -3.16 17.90 -0.12
C ILE A 54 -2.14 18.71 -0.90
N PHE A 55 -1.14 18.02 -1.45
CA PHE A 55 -0.11 18.52 -2.32
C PHE A 55 -0.16 17.77 -3.64
N GLY A 56 -0.36 18.47 -4.74
CA GLY A 56 -0.38 17.89 -6.08
C GLY A 56 1.00 17.50 -6.59
N THR A 57 2.04 18.13 -6.04
CA THR A 57 3.43 17.91 -6.41
C THR A 57 4.33 17.75 -5.18
N PHE A 58 5.45 17.07 -5.36
CA PHE A 58 6.46 16.93 -4.30
C PHE A 58 7.08 18.29 -3.92
N GLY A 59 7.31 19.18 -4.90
CA GLY A 59 7.89 20.50 -4.63
C GLY A 59 7.01 21.38 -3.73
N GLU A 60 5.68 21.32 -3.89
CA GLU A 60 4.73 21.97 -2.98
C GLU A 60 4.83 21.41 -1.57
N PHE A 61 4.90 20.08 -1.42
CA PHE A 61 5.05 19.43 -0.15
C PHE A 61 6.37 19.79 0.54
N GLU A 62 7.49 19.69 -0.18
CA GLU A 62 8.83 19.99 0.33
C GLU A 62 8.94 21.44 0.83
N SER A 63 8.32 22.40 0.11
CA SER A 63 8.30 23.82 0.48
C SER A 63 7.45 24.11 1.73
N ASN A 64 6.61 23.17 2.16
CA ASN A 64 5.68 23.34 3.29
C ASN A 64 6.18 22.76 4.62
N VAL A 65 7.50 22.68 4.82
CA VAL A 65 8.12 22.18 6.07
C VAL A 65 7.58 20.77 6.41
N PRO A 66 8.06 19.73 5.74
CA PRO A 66 7.56 18.35 5.91
C PRO A 66 7.55 17.85 7.35
N ASP A 67 8.51 18.25 8.17
CA ASP A 67 8.68 17.80 9.57
C ASP A 67 7.50 18.20 10.49
N ARG A 68 6.61 19.10 10.06
CA ARG A 68 5.40 19.46 10.82
C ARG A 68 4.29 18.42 10.73
N PHE A 69 4.31 17.57 9.68
CA PHE A 69 3.28 16.57 9.48
C PHE A 69 3.62 15.29 10.26
N MET A 70 2.62 14.77 10.97
CA MET A 70 2.76 13.52 11.69
C MET A 70 2.97 12.33 10.74
N HIS A 71 2.26 12.32 9.62
CA HIS A 71 2.40 11.31 8.57
C HIS A 71 2.18 11.91 7.18
N TYR A 72 2.83 11.30 6.18
CA TYR A 72 2.68 11.60 4.76
C TYR A 72 2.07 10.39 4.06
N PHE A 73 0.91 10.56 3.45
CA PHE A 73 0.32 9.59 2.54
C PHE A 73 0.81 9.91 1.13
N VAL A 74 1.67 9.06 0.59
CA VAL A 74 2.39 9.36 -0.65
C VAL A 74 2.04 8.32 -1.70
N SER A 75 1.67 8.76 -2.92
CA SER A 75 1.49 7.82 -4.03
C SER A 75 2.82 7.14 -4.37
N MET A 76 2.75 5.88 -4.81
CA MET A 76 3.95 5.11 -5.19
C MET A 76 4.78 5.86 -6.24
N GLN A 77 4.14 6.56 -7.17
CA GLN A 77 4.83 7.33 -8.22
C GLN A 77 5.68 8.46 -7.63
N VAL A 78 5.12 9.24 -6.70
CA VAL A 78 5.83 10.32 -6.01
C VAL A 78 6.97 9.77 -5.16
N LEU A 79 6.73 8.66 -4.43
CA LEU A 79 7.78 8.01 -3.64
C LEU A 79 8.97 7.59 -4.53
N LEU A 80 8.70 6.92 -5.65
CA LEU A 80 9.76 6.43 -6.53
C LEU A 80 10.55 7.57 -7.19
N ALA A 81 9.87 8.65 -7.56
CA ALA A 81 10.52 9.84 -8.15
C ALA A 81 11.42 10.59 -7.14
N HIS A 82 11.04 10.60 -5.86
CA HIS A 82 11.72 11.36 -4.80
C HIS A 82 12.22 10.45 -3.66
N ARG A 83 12.62 9.23 -3.99
CA ARG A 83 12.96 8.18 -3.04
C ARG A 83 14.00 8.60 -2.00
N ASN A 84 15.02 9.35 -2.41
CA ASN A 84 16.10 9.80 -1.51
C ASN A 84 15.58 10.58 -0.31
N PHE A 85 14.58 11.44 -0.51
CA PHE A 85 13.93 12.18 0.58
C PHE A 85 13.22 11.25 1.56
N PHE A 86 12.44 10.31 1.04
CA PHE A 86 11.59 9.44 1.88
C PHE A 86 12.36 8.32 2.60
N ILE A 87 13.56 7.93 2.14
CA ILE A 87 14.40 6.92 2.83
C ILE A 87 15.18 7.50 4.00
N GLU A 88 15.29 8.81 4.13
CA GLU A 88 15.96 9.43 5.28
C GLU A 88 15.30 8.98 6.58
N ASN A 89 16.13 8.70 7.60
CA ASN A 89 15.67 8.17 8.89
C ASN A 89 14.59 9.01 9.56
N ARG A 90 14.56 10.32 9.32
CA ARG A 90 13.56 11.25 9.86
C ARG A 90 12.21 11.19 9.14
N HIS A 91 12.19 10.89 7.83
CA HIS A 91 10.96 10.90 7.02
C HIS A 91 10.33 9.52 6.87
N ARG A 92 11.17 8.48 6.83
CA ARG A 92 10.77 7.09 6.59
C ARG A 92 9.69 6.57 7.55
N PRO A 93 9.77 6.80 8.88
CA PRO A 93 8.75 6.33 9.82
C PRO A 93 7.40 7.01 9.65
N HIS A 94 7.40 8.21 9.07
CA HIS A 94 6.20 9.02 8.85
C HIS A 94 5.57 8.80 7.47
N THR A 95 6.24 8.04 6.59
CA THR A 95 5.82 7.81 5.20
C THR A 95 4.93 6.60 5.09
N ILE A 96 3.71 6.79 4.59
CA ILE A 96 2.74 5.76 4.28
C ILE A 96 2.54 5.75 2.77
N VAL A 97 2.85 4.64 2.11
CA VAL A 97 2.81 4.54 0.66
C VAL A 97 1.48 4.00 0.19
N LEU A 98 0.85 4.73 -0.72
CA LEU A 98 -0.37 4.31 -1.40
C LEU A 98 0.02 3.51 -2.64
N THR A 99 -0.35 2.24 -2.69
CA THR A 99 -0.02 1.32 -3.77
C THR A 99 -1.27 0.64 -4.33
N PRO A 100 -1.36 0.41 -5.65
CA PRO A 100 -2.51 -0.29 -6.23
C PRO A 100 -2.50 -1.81 -5.97
N CYS A 101 -1.43 -2.36 -5.41
CA CYS A 101 -1.27 -3.79 -5.17
C CYS A 101 -0.66 -4.08 -3.80
N ASN A 102 -0.93 -5.28 -3.29
CA ASN A 102 -0.37 -5.77 -2.03
C ASN A 102 1.07 -6.30 -2.16
N ASP A 103 1.58 -6.46 -3.38
CA ASP A 103 2.94 -6.94 -3.60
C ASP A 103 3.93 -5.84 -3.31
N LEU A 104 4.66 -6.01 -2.21
CA LEU A 104 5.75 -5.14 -1.83
C LEU A 104 6.91 -5.36 -2.80
N ASN A 105 7.01 -4.53 -3.82
CA ASN A 105 8.21 -4.43 -4.62
C ASN A 105 9.41 -4.19 -3.67
N SER A 106 10.59 -4.73 -3.99
CA SER A 106 11.83 -4.51 -3.23
C SER A 106 12.11 -3.02 -2.96
N GLN A 107 11.61 -2.14 -3.83
CA GLN A 107 11.72 -0.68 -3.70
C GLN A 107 10.85 -0.10 -2.56
N LEU A 108 9.84 -0.82 -2.10
CA LEU A 108 8.94 -0.42 -1.01
C LEU A 108 9.33 -1.04 0.34
N GLN A 109 10.39 -1.85 0.37
CA GLN A 109 10.86 -2.45 1.62
C GLN A 109 11.16 -1.39 2.68
N GLY A 110 10.54 -1.58 3.84
CA GLY A 110 10.71 -0.72 5.01
C GLY A 110 9.83 0.51 5.03
N PHE A 111 8.89 0.64 4.10
CA PHE A 111 7.78 1.60 4.18
C PHE A 111 6.50 0.90 4.63
N HIS A 112 5.64 1.66 5.31
CA HIS A 112 4.28 1.21 5.55
C HIS A 112 3.45 1.41 4.27
N CYS A 113 2.86 0.33 3.75
CA CYS A 113 2.10 0.38 2.50
C CYS A 113 0.61 0.13 2.75
N ILE A 114 -0.23 0.90 2.07
CA ILE A 114 -1.69 0.72 2.03
C ILE A 114 -2.08 0.40 0.60
N CYS A 115 -2.74 -0.75 0.41
CA CYS A 115 -3.29 -1.10 -0.88
C CYS A 115 -4.58 -0.31 -1.15
N THR A 116 -4.60 0.43 -2.26
CA THR A 116 -5.77 1.24 -2.65
C THR A 116 -6.77 0.47 -3.50
N ASN A 117 -6.37 -0.65 -4.10
CA ASN A 117 -7.23 -1.49 -4.93
C ASN A 117 -7.83 -2.66 -4.12
N VAL A 118 -8.53 -2.31 -3.05
CA VAL A 118 -9.20 -3.25 -2.16
C VAL A 118 -10.63 -2.77 -1.89
N PRO A 119 -11.55 -3.63 -1.46
CA PRO A 119 -12.89 -3.21 -1.03
C PRO A 119 -12.82 -2.13 0.06
N GLU A 120 -13.79 -1.21 0.04
CA GLU A 120 -13.87 -0.07 0.98
C GLU A 120 -13.70 -0.50 2.45
N THR A 121 -14.38 -1.57 2.86
CA THR A 121 -14.31 -2.09 4.24
C THR A 121 -12.89 -2.53 4.64
N GLN A 122 -12.10 -3.02 3.69
CA GLN A 122 -10.72 -3.41 3.93
C GLN A 122 -9.81 -2.17 3.97
N LEU A 123 -10.03 -1.20 3.09
CA LEU A 123 -9.28 0.05 3.09
C LEU A 123 -9.47 0.80 4.42
N ILE A 124 -10.72 0.92 4.89
CA ILE A 124 -11.05 1.54 6.17
C ILE A 124 -10.35 0.82 7.33
N LYS A 125 -10.33 -0.53 7.35
CA LYS A 125 -9.61 -1.30 8.37
C LYS A 125 -8.11 -1.02 8.38
N GLN A 126 -7.49 -0.92 7.20
CA GLN A 126 -6.06 -0.56 7.08
C GLN A 126 -5.80 0.84 7.63
N LEU A 127 -6.62 1.83 7.28
CA LEU A 127 -6.52 3.20 7.79
C LEU A 127 -6.73 3.29 9.31
N MET A 128 -7.71 2.56 9.85
CA MET A 128 -7.96 2.53 11.30
C MET A 128 -6.87 1.82 12.10
N SER A 129 -6.13 0.88 11.48
CA SER A 129 -5.00 0.22 12.14
C SER A 129 -3.84 1.20 12.41
N LEU A 130 -3.70 2.24 11.60
CA LEU A 130 -2.72 3.30 11.81
C LEU A 130 -2.97 4.09 13.10
N GLN A 131 -4.23 4.27 13.50
CA GLN A 131 -4.59 4.99 14.75
C GLN A 131 -4.19 4.22 16.02
N ARG A 132 -4.26 2.88 15.98
CA ARG A 132 -3.98 2.03 17.15
C ARG A 132 -2.51 1.90 17.45
N SER A 133 -1.66 2.22 16.50
CA SER A 133 -0.19 2.23 16.63
C SER A 133 0.32 3.59 17.12
N GLY A 134 -0.38 4.20 18.08
CA GLY A 134 0.06 5.42 18.76
C GLY A 134 1.46 5.21 19.36
N HIS A 135 2.41 6.05 18.97
CA HIS A 135 3.83 5.94 19.27
C HIS A 135 4.15 5.71 20.75
N PRO A 136 4.88 4.65 21.07
CA PRO A 136 6.07 4.77 21.88
C PRO A 136 7.31 4.70 20.95
N HIS A 137 8.33 5.46 21.28
CA HIS A 137 9.63 5.39 20.62
C HIS A 137 10.06 3.94 20.36
N GLY A 138 10.26 3.60 19.10
CA GLY A 138 11.16 2.52 18.71
C GLY A 138 10.59 1.11 18.60
N GLU A 139 9.28 0.88 18.68
CA GLU A 139 8.72 -0.45 18.43
C GLU A 139 7.92 -0.46 17.12
N HIS A 140 8.23 -1.44 16.30
CA HIS A 140 7.63 -1.75 15.02
C HIS A 140 6.11 -1.60 15.08
N LEU A 141 5.53 -0.77 14.18
CA LEU A 141 4.13 -0.94 13.78
C LEU A 141 3.90 -2.44 13.55
N PRO A 142 2.81 -3.03 14.03
CA PRO A 142 2.54 -4.42 13.71
C PRO A 142 2.52 -4.51 12.18
N MET A 143 3.61 -4.99 11.61
CA MET A 143 3.60 -5.55 10.28
C MET A 143 2.40 -6.48 10.29
N MET A 144 1.43 -6.27 9.39
CA MET A 144 0.50 -7.34 9.05
C MET A 144 1.34 -8.61 9.07
N ASN A 145 0.95 -9.56 9.92
CA ASN A 145 1.70 -10.77 10.23
C ASN A 145 2.50 -11.20 9.00
N PRO A 146 3.84 -11.25 9.05
CA PRO A 146 4.63 -11.69 7.90
C PRO A 146 4.21 -13.06 7.38
N ALA A 147 3.52 -13.84 8.22
CA ALA A 147 2.93 -15.11 7.87
C ALA A 147 1.72 -14.97 6.92
N GLU A 148 0.79 -14.02 7.15
CA GLU A 148 -0.38 -13.85 6.26
C GLU A 148 -0.04 -13.13 4.94
N SER A 149 0.96 -12.23 4.95
CA SER A 149 1.48 -11.61 3.73
C SER A 149 2.36 -12.57 2.92
N ARG A 150 3.09 -13.47 3.59
CA ARG A 150 3.90 -14.50 2.94
C ARG A 150 3.06 -15.59 2.28
N GLU A 151 1.86 -15.85 2.76
CA GLU A 151 0.97 -16.83 2.12
C GLU A 151 0.39 -16.35 0.79
N LYS A 152 0.30 -15.02 0.56
CA LYS A 152 -0.23 -14.45 -0.69
C LYS A 152 0.83 -13.93 -1.65
N ALA A 153 2.04 -13.65 -1.20
CA ALA A 153 3.13 -13.26 -2.09
C ALA A 153 3.61 -14.45 -2.94
N LEU A 154 3.89 -14.18 -4.23
CA LEU A 154 4.50 -15.19 -5.07
C LEU A 154 5.93 -15.47 -4.59
N SER A 155 6.30 -16.75 -4.50
CA SER A 155 7.69 -17.14 -4.27
C SER A 155 8.54 -16.88 -5.51
N ASP A 156 9.86 -16.79 -5.36
CA ASP A 156 10.78 -16.62 -6.49
C ASP A 156 10.51 -17.63 -7.60
N ARG A 157 10.22 -18.87 -7.21
CA ARG A 157 9.91 -19.95 -8.16
C ARG A 157 8.57 -19.74 -8.88
N GLU A 158 7.58 -19.20 -8.20
CA GLU A 158 6.29 -18.84 -8.81
C GLU A 158 6.45 -17.65 -9.76
N ILE A 159 7.31 -16.69 -9.46
CA ILE A 159 7.65 -15.56 -10.34
C ILE A 159 8.35 -16.06 -11.62
N GLU A 160 9.30 -16.98 -11.51
CA GLU A 160 9.96 -17.60 -12.67
C GLU A 160 8.93 -18.32 -13.56
N VAL A 161 8.06 -19.13 -12.97
CA VAL A 161 6.99 -19.82 -13.71
C VAL A 161 6.04 -18.81 -14.34
N LEU A 162 5.60 -17.77 -13.63
CA LEU A 162 4.72 -16.72 -14.14
C LEU A 162 5.35 -15.97 -15.31
N SER A 163 6.64 -15.66 -15.24
CA SER A 163 7.39 -14.99 -16.30
C SER A 163 7.39 -15.81 -17.60
N LEU A 164 7.57 -17.12 -17.51
CA LEU A 164 7.55 -18.00 -18.67
C LEU A 164 6.12 -18.21 -19.23
N VAL A 165 5.12 -18.25 -18.35
CA VAL A 165 3.71 -18.26 -18.76
C VAL A 165 3.36 -17.00 -19.54
N ALA A 166 3.80 -15.84 -19.08
CA ALA A 166 3.57 -14.56 -19.75
C ALA A 166 4.26 -14.47 -21.12
N GLN A 167 5.40 -15.16 -21.30
CA GLN A 167 6.10 -15.31 -22.57
C GLN A 167 5.47 -16.37 -23.51
N GLY A 168 4.29 -16.89 -23.17
CA GLY A 168 3.56 -17.86 -24.00
C GLY A 168 4.08 -19.30 -23.92
N LYS A 169 5.00 -19.64 -23.01
CA LYS A 169 5.54 -20.98 -22.88
C LYS A 169 4.49 -21.97 -22.39
N ILE A 170 4.48 -23.16 -22.99
CA ILE A 170 3.62 -24.27 -22.54
C ILE A 170 4.27 -24.97 -21.32
N ASN A 171 3.46 -25.68 -20.55
CA ASN A 171 3.92 -26.31 -19.30
C ASN A 171 5.14 -27.23 -19.47
N LYS A 172 5.25 -27.91 -20.62
CA LYS A 172 6.38 -28.80 -20.91
C LYS A 172 7.67 -28.00 -21.10
N GLU A 173 7.63 -26.90 -21.87
CA GLU A 173 8.77 -26.02 -22.06
C GLU A 173 9.22 -25.37 -20.75
N ILE A 174 8.25 -24.98 -19.89
CA ILE A 174 8.56 -24.43 -18.56
C ILE A 174 9.24 -25.49 -17.69
N ALA A 175 8.74 -26.73 -17.72
CA ALA A 175 9.32 -27.85 -16.98
C ALA A 175 10.77 -28.11 -17.43
N ASP A 176 11.02 -28.16 -18.73
CA ASP A 176 12.35 -28.38 -19.31
C ASP A 176 13.29 -27.20 -18.97
N GLN A 177 12.83 -25.95 -19.15
CA GLN A 177 13.65 -24.75 -18.91
C GLN A 177 14.02 -24.55 -17.43
N LEU A 178 13.11 -24.89 -16.53
CA LEU A 178 13.32 -24.76 -15.09
C LEU A 178 13.86 -26.03 -14.42
N CYS A 179 14.10 -27.11 -15.20
CA CYS A 179 14.56 -28.42 -14.72
C CYS A 179 13.68 -28.98 -13.59
N ILE A 180 12.32 -28.93 -13.75
CA ILE A 180 11.34 -29.46 -12.80
C ILE A 180 10.32 -30.36 -13.47
N GLY A 181 9.59 -31.13 -12.69
CA GLY A 181 8.52 -31.99 -13.20
C GLY A 181 7.34 -31.22 -13.78
N LEU A 182 6.68 -31.76 -14.80
CA LEU A 182 5.48 -31.17 -15.41
C LEU A 182 4.37 -30.97 -14.36
N THR A 183 4.20 -31.89 -13.43
CA THR A 183 3.23 -31.80 -12.33
C THR A 183 3.56 -30.64 -11.38
N THR A 184 4.84 -30.37 -11.16
CA THR A 184 5.32 -29.26 -10.35
C THR A 184 4.97 -27.91 -10.99
N VAL A 185 5.13 -27.77 -12.32
CA VAL A 185 4.71 -26.57 -13.06
C VAL A 185 3.20 -26.34 -12.92
N ILE A 186 2.39 -27.41 -13.06
CA ILE A 186 0.93 -27.33 -12.92
C ILE A 186 0.56 -26.88 -11.51
N THR A 187 1.24 -27.37 -10.49
CA THR A 187 1.03 -26.97 -9.10
C THR A 187 1.40 -25.50 -8.89
N HIS A 188 2.54 -25.04 -9.40
CA HIS A 188 2.92 -23.62 -9.31
C HIS A 188 1.89 -22.71 -9.99
N ARG A 189 1.43 -23.08 -11.19
CA ARG A 189 0.39 -22.29 -11.89
C ARG A 189 -0.92 -22.21 -11.11
N LYS A 190 -1.32 -23.30 -10.49
CA LYS A 190 -2.50 -23.31 -9.62
C LYS A 190 -2.31 -22.39 -8.41
N ASN A 191 -1.18 -22.49 -7.73
CA ASN A 191 -0.85 -21.66 -6.58
C ASN A 191 -0.80 -20.16 -6.97
N ILE A 192 -0.20 -19.83 -8.12
CA ILE A 192 -0.16 -18.46 -8.65
C ILE A 192 -1.59 -17.94 -8.85
N GLN A 193 -2.45 -18.72 -9.50
CA GLN A 193 -3.84 -18.35 -9.73
C GLN A 193 -4.63 -18.16 -8.43
N GLU A 194 -4.42 -19.02 -7.45
CA GLU A 194 -5.07 -18.92 -6.13
C GLU A 194 -4.56 -17.72 -5.33
N LYS A 195 -3.24 -17.49 -5.31
CA LYS A 195 -2.62 -16.36 -4.60
C LYS A 195 -3.04 -15.01 -5.19
N LEU A 196 -3.08 -14.91 -6.52
CA LEU A 196 -3.42 -13.66 -7.21
C LEU A 196 -4.93 -13.47 -7.41
N GLY A 197 -5.74 -14.52 -7.26
CA GLY A 197 -7.16 -14.49 -7.61
C GLY A 197 -7.42 -14.38 -9.12
N ILE A 198 -6.41 -14.62 -9.97
CA ILE A 198 -6.45 -14.46 -11.42
C ILE A 198 -6.57 -15.81 -12.10
N LYS A 199 -7.63 -16.01 -12.89
CA LYS A 199 -7.89 -17.32 -13.56
C LYS A 199 -7.43 -17.36 -15.02
N SER A 200 -7.42 -16.20 -15.72
CA SER A 200 -7.08 -16.17 -17.15
C SER A 200 -5.58 -15.98 -17.36
N VAL A 201 -5.04 -16.65 -18.40
CA VAL A 201 -3.62 -16.52 -18.78
C VAL A 201 -3.32 -15.07 -19.23
N SER A 202 -4.22 -14.46 -20.01
CA SER A 202 -4.06 -13.07 -20.46
C SER A 202 -3.96 -12.08 -19.29
N SER A 203 -4.77 -12.27 -18.24
CA SER A 203 -4.69 -11.42 -17.04
C SER A 203 -3.40 -11.69 -16.24
N LEU A 204 -2.91 -12.93 -16.21
CA LEU A 204 -1.60 -13.26 -15.62
C LEU A 204 -0.45 -12.61 -16.40
N THR A 205 -0.54 -12.56 -17.76
CA THR A 205 0.44 -11.86 -18.60
C THR A 205 0.46 -10.37 -18.30
N ILE A 206 -0.72 -9.72 -18.24
CA ILE A 206 -0.84 -8.31 -17.88
C ILE A 206 -0.24 -8.06 -16.48
N TYR A 207 -0.56 -8.91 -15.52
CA TYR A 207 -0.02 -8.84 -14.18
C TYR A 207 1.52 -8.91 -14.18
N ALA A 208 2.10 -9.88 -14.90
CA ALA A 208 3.55 -10.08 -14.99
C ALA A 208 4.27 -8.84 -15.58
N VAL A 209 3.68 -8.21 -16.63
CA VAL A 209 4.22 -6.99 -17.23
C VAL A 209 4.12 -5.80 -16.28
N MET A 210 2.97 -5.60 -15.65
CA MET A 210 2.76 -4.50 -14.70
C MET A 210 3.69 -4.56 -13.50
N HIS A 211 4.07 -5.77 -13.07
CA HIS A 211 5.00 -5.98 -11.97
C HIS A 211 6.48 -6.08 -12.40
N GLY A 212 6.76 -5.90 -13.70
CA GLY A 212 8.12 -5.92 -14.23
C GLY A 212 8.78 -7.31 -14.23
N TYR A 213 7.98 -8.39 -14.12
CA TYR A 213 8.50 -9.76 -14.20
C TYR A 213 8.82 -10.17 -15.64
N VAL A 214 8.23 -9.49 -16.62
CA VAL A 214 8.50 -9.68 -18.06
C VAL A 214 8.47 -8.32 -18.76
N ASP A 215 9.44 -8.14 -19.67
CA ASP A 215 9.43 -6.97 -20.56
C ASP A 215 8.32 -7.13 -21.61
N ILE A 216 7.57 -6.05 -21.87
CA ILE A 216 6.48 -6.04 -22.87
C ILE A 216 6.95 -6.44 -24.27
N ASN A 217 8.23 -6.22 -24.57
CA ASN A 217 8.82 -6.60 -25.88
C ASN A 217 9.16 -8.10 -25.98
N ARG A 218 8.93 -8.89 -24.91
CA ARG A 218 9.21 -10.33 -24.85
C ARG A 218 7.97 -11.21 -24.73
N ILE A 219 6.80 -10.64 -25.04
CA ILE A 219 5.50 -11.33 -25.00
C ILE A 219 5.09 -11.75 -26.42
#